data_c782e6798459fc98c278215092de4bff
#
_entry.id   c782e6798459fc98c278215092de4bff
#
_cell.length_a   1.000
_cell.length_b   1.000
_cell.length_c   1.000
_cell.angle_alpha   90.00
_cell.angle_beta   90.00
_cell.angle_gamma   90.00
#
_symmetry.space_group_name_H-M   'P 1'
#
loop_
_entity.id
_entity.type
_entity.pdbx_description
1 polymer ?
#
loop_
_entity_poly.entity_id
_entity_poly.type
_entity_poly.pdbx_seq_one_letter_code
_entity_poly.pdbx_strand_id
1 'polypeptide(L)'
;TMRIFGNGMQLLVPGALGAKVNVKALVEMQSPPFAARNVVALLPGSDPTLASQYVAIGAHSDHVGTARRGLDHDSVFVFNRIVRPAGAENDDKMGNAEQFAQINAELAERRKNGPGRRDSIFNGADDDGSGSMAVLEMAEYFATQKVKPKRSLLFVWHAGEEKGLWGSAHFTEHPPVPRDSIVAQLNLDMVGRGSATDQTGMSADGKELRGGPDYLQLVGSRRLSTELGDLVERVNTGKKHNFSFDYAMDANGHPMNIYCRSDHYEYAKWNIPVTFFTTGGHSAYHQLTDEPQYIDYPHMQRVTRLVADIAAELGNRANRPAVDGKKMDPRGSCKQ
;
A
#
# COMPACT_ATOMS: atom_id res chain seq x y z
N THR A 1 24.84 4.91 -13.70
CA THR A 1 24.68 5.49 -15.06
C THR A 1 25.97 5.25 -15.81
N MET A 2 25.94 4.34 -16.74
CA MET A 2 27.08 4.03 -17.61
C MET A 2 27.07 5.02 -18.78
N ARG A 3 28.06 5.90 -18.87
CA ARG A 3 28.25 6.78 -20.03
C ARG A 3 29.26 6.12 -20.97
N ILE A 4 28.82 5.78 -22.16
CA ILE A 4 29.69 5.30 -23.24
C ILE A 4 29.99 6.53 -24.11
N PHE A 5 31.25 7.00 -24.11
CA PHE A 5 31.72 8.03 -25.00
C PHE A 5 32.49 7.35 -26.15
N GLY A 6 32.01 7.49 -27.37
CA GLY A 6 32.70 7.10 -28.57
C GLY A 6 32.27 7.99 -29.74
N ASN A 7 33.18 8.43 -30.56
CA ASN A 7 32.91 9.17 -31.80
C ASN A 7 32.25 8.22 -32.82
N GLY A 8 30.96 8.29 -32.92
CA GLY A 8 30.12 7.53 -33.85
C GLY A 8 29.04 6.74 -33.11
N MET A 9 27.81 7.23 -33.17
CA MET A 9 26.64 6.42 -32.77
C MET A 9 26.46 5.31 -33.82
N GLN A 10 27.05 4.14 -33.60
CA GLN A 10 26.56 2.93 -34.25
C GLN A 10 25.28 2.50 -33.53
N LEU A 11 24.20 2.39 -34.29
CA LEU A 11 22.97 1.78 -33.81
C LEU A 11 23.27 0.36 -33.31
N LEU A 12 23.12 0.14 -31.99
CA LEU A 12 23.22 -1.19 -31.43
C LEU A 12 21.96 -1.99 -31.85
N VAL A 13 22.17 -2.97 -32.68
CA VAL A 13 21.13 -3.90 -33.12
C VAL A 13 21.14 -5.08 -32.16
N PRO A 14 19.97 -5.50 -31.58
CA PRO A 14 19.90 -6.69 -30.76
C PRO A 14 20.49 -7.91 -31.46
N GLY A 15 21.45 -8.60 -30.80
CA GLY A 15 22.17 -9.74 -31.36
C GLY A 15 23.51 -9.40 -32.05
N ALA A 16 23.89 -8.12 -32.19
CA ALA A 16 25.21 -7.75 -32.67
C ALA A 16 26.30 -8.10 -31.64
N LEU A 17 27.43 -8.65 -32.11
CA LEU A 17 28.59 -8.92 -31.26
C LEU A 17 29.22 -7.61 -30.80
N GLY A 18 29.20 -7.36 -29.50
CA GLY A 18 29.87 -6.25 -28.85
C GLY A 18 31.27 -6.61 -28.35
N ALA A 19 31.92 -5.66 -27.66
CA ALA A 19 33.19 -5.90 -27.01
C ALA A 19 33.02 -6.92 -25.87
N LYS A 20 34.03 -7.80 -25.73
CA LYS A 20 34.06 -8.77 -24.63
C LYS A 20 34.24 -8.03 -23.29
N VAL A 21 33.26 -8.13 -22.39
CA VAL A 21 33.33 -7.51 -21.08
C VAL A 21 33.62 -8.61 -20.05
N ASN A 22 34.68 -8.42 -19.26
CA ASN A 22 34.96 -9.23 -18.10
C ASN A 22 34.58 -8.41 -16.84
N VAL A 23 33.61 -8.88 -16.08
CA VAL A 23 33.20 -8.25 -14.83
C VAL A 23 33.58 -9.15 -13.67
N LYS A 24 34.32 -8.61 -12.70
CA LYS A 24 34.55 -9.22 -11.41
C LYS A 24 33.72 -8.42 -10.40
N ALA A 25 32.72 -9.02 -9.79
CA ALA A 25 31.92 -8.39 -8.75
C ALA A 25 32.19 -9.12 -7.43
N LEU A 26 32.52 -8.35 -6.40
CA LEU A 26 32.56 -8.82 -5.02
C LEU A 26 31.31 -8.29 -4.32
N VAL A 27 30.50 -9.17 -3.78
CA VAL A 27 29.31 -8.83 -3.01
C VAL A 27 29.57 -9.25 -1.57
N GLU A 28 29.65 -8.27 -0.69
CA GLU A 28 29.78 -8.50 0.76
C GLU A 28 28.44 -8.24 1.44
N MET A 29 27.95 -9.23 2.19
CA MET A 29 26.78 -9.07 3.05
C MET A 29 27.22 -8.44 4.35
N GLN A 30 26.67 -7.26 4.64
CA GLN A 30 26.91 -6.57 5.91
C GLN A 30 25.61 -6.53 6.72
N SER A 31 25.67 -6.96 7.98
CA SER A 31 24.58 -6.77 8.91
C SER A 31 24.48 -5.29 9.27
N PRO A 32 23.31 -4.65 9.13
CA PRO A 32 23.16 -3.27 9.56
C PRO A 32 23.30 -3.16 11.07
N PRO A 33 23.78 -2.03 11.62
CA PRO A 33 23.91 -1.83 13.06
C PRO A 33 22.55 -1.86 13.78
N PHE A 34 21.47 -1.57 13.08
CA PHE A 34 20.09 -1.63 13.57
C PHE A 34 19.27 -2.50 12.61
N ALA A 35 18.81 -3.65 13.11
CA ALA A 35 17.94 -4.52 12.33
C ALA A 35 16.53 -3.90 12.22
N ALA A 36 15.92 -3.94 11.03
CA ALA A 36 14.50 -3.66 10.86
C ALA A 36 13.67 -4.67 11.69
N ARG A 37 12.54 -4.21 12.22
CA ARG A 37 11.67 -5.03 13.08
C ARG A 37 10.23 -4.81 12.72
N ASN A 38 9.48 -5.91 12.57
CA ASN A 38 8.03 -5.83 12.64
C ASN A 38 7.60 -5.58 14.08
N VAL A 39 6.53 -4.81 14.25
CA VAL A 39 5.84 -4.68 15.53
C VAL A 39 4.59 -5.52 15.50
N VAL A 40 4.38 -6.35 16.51
CA VAL A 40 3.22 -7.25 16.58
C VAL A 40 2.56 -7.08 17.94
N ALA A 41 1.27 -6.74 17.94
CA ALA A 41 0.45 -6.71 19.12
C ALA A 41 -0.63 -7.80 19.05
N LEU A 42 -0.83 -8.53 20.15
CA LEU A 42 -1.82 -9.58 20.27
C LEU A 42 -2.91 -9.15 21.24
N LEU A 43 -4.15 -9.15 20.79
CA LEU A 43 -5.33 -9.08 21.65
C LEU A 43 -5.92 -10.50 21.75
N PRO A 44 -5.86 -11.16 22.93
CA PRO A 44 -6.43 -12.49 23.14
C PRO A 44 -7.94 -12.51 22.91
N GLY A 45 -8.42 -13.54 22.23
CA GLY A 45 -9.83 -13.80 22.02
C GLY A 45 -10.54 -14.25 23.30
N SER A 46 -11.86 -14.06 23.34
CA SER A 46 -12.69 -14.37 24.52
C SER A 46 -13.26 -15.79 24.53
N ASP A 47 -13.23 -16.51 23.43
CA ASP A 47 -13.80 -17.86 23.32
C ASP A 47 -12.72 -18.93 23.45
N PRO A 48 -12.84 -19.90 24.39
CA PRO A 48 -11.80 -20.90 24.61
C PRO A 48 -11.45 -21.76 23.39
N THR A 49 -12.40 -21.93 22.46
CA THR A 49 -12.21 -22.76 21.26
C THR A 49 -11.69 -21.97 20.06
N LEU A 50 -11.98 -20.67 20.00
CA LEU A 50 -11.63 -19.80 18.88
C LEU A 50 -10.44 -18.89 19.18
N ALA A 51 -10.05 -18.70 20.43
CA ALA A 51 -8.94 -17.81 20.82
C ALA A 51 -7.58 -18.22 20.25
N SER A 52 -7.40 -19.48 19.81
CA SER A 52 -6.22 -19.95 19.10
C SER A 52 -6.25 -19.71 17.58
N GLN A 53 -7.29 -19.04 17.07
CA GLN A 53 -7.41 -18.58 15.70
C GLN A 53 -7.27 -17.06 15.67
N TYR A 54 -6.68 -16.53 14.61
CA TYR A 54 -6.26 -15.13 14.54
C TYR A 54 -6.80 -14.43 13.29
N VAL A 55 -7.29 -13.21 13.47
CA VAL A 55 -7.50 -12.26 12.37
C VAL A 55 -6.31 -11.29 12.40
N ALA A 56 -5.52 -11.24 11.35
CA ALA A 56 -4.43 -10.29 11.24
C ALA A 56 -4.93 -8.97 10.60
N ILE A 57 -4.52 -7.86 11.16
CA ILE A 57 -4.80 -6.50 10.66
C ILE A 57 -3.44 -5.84 10.54
N GLY A 58 -3.08 -5.40 9.34
CA GLY A 58 -1.71 -4.96 9.08
C GLY A 58 -1.62 -3.71 8.22
N ALA A 59 -0.49 -3.05 8.35
CA ALA A 59 -0.02 -1.90 7.60
C ALA A 59 1.51 -1.94 7.58
N HIS A 60 2.18 -1.12 6.76
CA HIS A 60 3.63 -0.99 6.88
C HIS A 60 4.04 0.29 7.63
N SER A 61 5.23 0.29 8.17
CA SER A 61 5.74 1.35 9.05
C SER A 61 7.00 2.03 8.53
N ASP A 62 7.48 1.64 7.38
CA ASP A 62 8.60 2.28 6.69
C ASP A 62 8.11 3.12 5.50
N HIS A 63 9.01 3.93 4.95
CA HIS A 63 8.81 4.64 3.70
C HIS A 63 10.14 4.79 2.95
N VAL A 64 10.12 5.47 1.79
CA VAL A 64 11.27 5.53 0.86
C VAL A 64 12.51 6.26 1.40
N GLY A 65 12.38 7.04 2.48
CA GLY A 65 13.51 7.63 3.20
C GLY A 65 13.76 9.10 2.92
N THR A 66 14.96 9.48 2.45
CA THR A 66 15.35 10.89 2.28
C THR A 66 15.98 11.15 0.93
N ALA A 67 15.73 12.32 0.35
CA ALA A 67 16.45 12.82 -0.81
C ALA A 67 17.89 13.20 -0.43
N ARG A 68 18.84 13.00 -1.34
CA ARG A 68 20.26 13.35 -1.13
C ARG A 68 20.49 14.85 -0.86
N ARG A 69 19.56 15.71 -1.26
CA ARG A 69 19.59 17.16 -1.07
C ARG A 69 18.17 17.68 -0.92
N GLY A 70 18.00 18.78 -0.19
CA GLY A 70 16.71 19.45 -0.07
C GLY A 70 16.19 19.90 -1.45
N LEU A 71 14.96 19.56 -1.74
CA LEU A 71 14.20 19.98 -2.92
C LEU A 71 13.25 21.13 -2.54
N ASP A 72 12.84 21.91 -3.50
CA ASP A 72 11.83 22.94 -3.30
C ASP A 72 10.45 22.27 -3.24
N HIS A 73 9.84 22.26 -2.05
CA HIS A 73 8.59 21.57 -1.78
C HIS A 73 7.43 22.07 -2.67
N ASP A 74 7.31 23.42 -2.82
CA ASP A 74 6.24 23.96 -3.65
C ASP A 74 6.39 23.58 -5.12
N SER A 75 7.63 23.57 -5.62
CA SER A 75 7.89 23.14 -6.99
C SER A 75 7.52 21.68 -7.21
N VAL A 76 7.85 20.79 -6.28
CA VAL A 76 7.46 19.37 -6.36
C VAL A 76 5.95 19.23 -6.31
N PHE A 77 5.28 19.93 -5.38
CA PHE A 77 3.83 19.88 -5.21
C PHE A 77 3.08 20.32 -6.48
N VAL A 78 3.43 21.49 -7.00
CA VAL A 78 2.74 22.06 -8.17
C VAL A 78 3.04 21.24 -9.43
N PHE A 79 4.31 20.83 -9.62
CA PHE A 79 4.69 20.02 -10.77
C PHE A 79 3.93 18.69 -10.78
N ASN A 80 3.92 17.95 -9.68
CA ASN A 80 3.28 16.65 -9.63
C ASN A 80 1.77 16.75 -9.84
N ARG A 81 1.12 17.73 -9.24
CA ARG A 81 -0.32 17.94 -9.41
C ARG A 81 -0.71 18.22 -10.86
N ILE A 82 0.13 18.89 -11.64
CA ILE A 82 -0.14 19.28 -13.03
C ILE A 82 0.36 18.23 -14.03
N VAL A 83 1.54 17.65 -13.80
CA VAL A 83 2.23 16.79 -14.76
C VAL A 83 2.17 15.32 -14.35
N ARG A 84 2.23 15.04 -13.05
CA ARG A 84 2.35 13.67 -12.48
C ARG A 84 1.23 13.37 -11.49
N PRO A 85 -0.03 13.34 -11.92
CA PRO A 85 -1.18 13.20 -11.01
C PRO A 85 -1.22 11.86 -10.25
N ALA A 86 -0.43 10.87 -10.65
CA ALA A 86 -0.21 9.61 -9.93
C ALA A 86 1.20 9.54 -9.29
N GLY A 87 1.82 10.69 -8.98
CA GLY A 87 3.11 10.75 -8.30
C GLY A 87 4.21 9.96 -9.02
N ALA A 88 4.89 9.09 -8.31
CA ALA A 88 5.98 8.27 -8.84
C ALA A 88 5.55 7.28 -9.94
N GLU A 89 4.28 6.90 -10.04
CA GLU A 89 3.79 6.10 -11.18
C GLU A 89 3.83 6.86 -12.51
N ASN A 90 4.07 8.16 -12.50
CA ASN A 90 4.21 9.01 -13.67
C ASN A 90 5.61 9.61 -13.81
N ASP A 91 6.67 8.97 -13.32
CA ASP A 91 8.03 9.51 -13.31
C ASP A 91 8.60 9.79 -14.71
N ASP A 92 8.07 9.16 -15.74
CA ASP A 92 8.41 9.39 -17.14
C ASP A 92 7.78 10.66 -17.72
N LYS A 93 6.75 11.24 -17.08
CA LYS A 93 6.08 12.46 -17.57
C LYS A 93 6.94 13.69 -17.30
N MET A 94 7.22 14.47 -18.37
CA MET A 94 8.12 15.62 -18.34
C MET A 94 7.40 16.97 -18.41
N GLY A 95 6.13 17.01 -18.70
CA GLY A 95 5.37 18.23 -18.93
C GLY A 95 5.63 18.87 -20.32
N ASN A 96 4.69 19.68 -20.74
CA ASN A 96 4.76 20.48 -21.96
C ASN A 96 4.84 21.98 -21.65
N ALA A 97 4.97 22.82 -22.68
CA ALA A 97 5.12 24.29 -22.53
C ALA A 97 3.93 24.94 -21.81
N GLU A 98 2.71 24.49 -22.07
CA GLU A 98 1.49 25.01 -21.42
C GLU A 98 1.47 24.66 -19.94
N GLN A 99 1.78 23.38 -19.59
CA GLN A 99 1.89 22.93 -18.21
C GLN A 99 2.99 23.70 -17.44
N PHE A 100 4.14 23.96 -18.07
CA PHE A 100 5.18 24.78 -17.43
C PHE A 100 4.74 26.24 -17.24
N ALA A 101 3.98 26.83 -18.17
CA ALA A 101 3.40 28.15 -17.97
C ALA A 101 2.45 28.18 -16.76
N GLN A 102 1.59 27.17 -16.63
CA GLN A 102 0.69 27.01 -15.49
C GLN A 102 1.45 26.82 -14.16
N ILE A 103 2.49 25.95 -14.15
CA ILE A 103 3.35 25.74 -12.99
C ILE A 103 3.99 27.05 -12.54
N ASN A 104 4.58 27.80 -13.47
CA ASN A 104 5.25 29.07 -13.16
C ASN A 104 4.28 30.10 -12.59
N ALA A 105 3.06 30.19 -13.14
CA ALA A 105 2.03 31.11 -12.64
C ALA A 105 1.62 30.73 -11.20
N GLU A 106 1.38 29.46 -10.92
CA GLU A 106 1.00 29.02 -9.59
C GLU A 106 2.14 29.18 -8.56
N LEU A 107 3.37 28.89 -8.95
CA LEU A 107 4.54 29.11 -8.08
C LEU A 107 4.75 30.59 -7.78
N ALA A 108 4.53 31.47 -8.76
CA ALA A 108 4.61 32.91 -8.55
C ALA A 108 3.55 33.40 -7.52
N GLU A 109 2.35 32.83 -7.56
CA GLU A 109 1.31 33.12 -6.60
C GLU A 109 1.65 32.64 -5.18
N ARG A 110 2.06 31.39 -5.06
CA ARG A 110 2.46 30.81 -3.76
C ARG A 110 3.61 31.59 -3.11
N ARG A 111 4.59 32.01 -3.90
CA ARG A 111 5.79 32.72 -3.41
C ARG A 111 5.54 34.18 -2.98
N LYS A 112 4.36 34.72 -3.21
CA LYS A 112 3.95 36.00 -2.60
C LYS A 112 3.90 35.90 -1.07
N ASN A 113 3.67 34.73 -0.53
CA ASN A 113 3.59 34.45 0.91
C ASN A 113 4.94 34.04 1.53
N GLY A 114 6.02 34.09 0.78
CA GLY A 114 7.37 33.74 1.22
C GLY A 114 8.10 32.76 0.29
N PRO A 115 9.40 32.52 0.52
CA PRO A 115 10.17 31.55 -0.25
C PRO A 115 9.65 30.13 0.02
N GLY A 116 9.71 29.26 -1.01
CA GLY A 116 9.34 27.86 -0.88
C GLY A 116 10.21 27.15 0.18
N ARG A 117 9.59 26.24 0.91
CA ARG A 117 10.28 25.39 1.88
C ARG A 117 11.19 24.39 1.15
N ARG A 118 12.42 24.23 1.65
CA ARG A 118 13.29 23.14 1.19
C ARG A 118 13.11 21.94 2.10
N ASP A 119 12.85 20.80 1.49
CA ASP A 119 12.64 19.55 2.19
C ASP A 119 13.45 18.42 1.56
N SER A 120 13.79 17.41 2.35
CA SER A 120 14.48 16.21 1.89
C SER A 120 13.89 14.93 2.49
N ILE A 121 12.83 15.03 3.28
CA ILE A 121 12.22 13.89 3.95
C ILE A 121 10.98 13.47 3.18
N PHE A 122 10.93 12.19 2.80
CA PHE A 122 9.71 11.57 2.30
C PHE A 122 8.92 11.10 3.53
N ASN A 123 7.86 11.86 3.89
CA ASN A 123 7.16 11.64 5.16
C ASN A 123 6.26 10.39 5.13
N GLY A 124 5.70 10.03 3.98
CA GLY A 124 4.81 8.88 3.86
C GLY A 124 3.56 9.01 4.72
N ALA A 125 2.89 10.17 4.68
CA ALA A 125 1.74 10.39 5.54
C ALA A 125 0.53 9.55 5.13
N ASP A 126 0.33 9.34 3.82
CA ASP A 126 -0.64 8.39 3.31
C ASP A 126 -0.01 7.01 3.14
N ASP A 127 1.18 6.94 2.59
CA ASP A 127 1.95 5.73 2.30
C ASP A 127 3.10 5.49 3.31
N ASP A 128 2.99 4.72 4.42
CA ASP A 128 1.72 4.19 4.90
C ASP A 128 1.45 4.66 6.33
N GLY A 129 1.63 5.95 6.57
CA GLY A 129 1.25 6.58 7.84
C GLY A 129 -0.23 6.43 8.11
N SER A 130 -1.09 6.53 7.07
CA SER A 130 -2.54 6.42 7.20
C SER A 130 -2.98 5.02 7.62
N GLY A 131 -2.47 3.97 6.99
CA GLY A 131 -2.74 2.59 7.38
C GLY A 131 -2.17 2.25 8.75
N SER A 132 -0.93 2.65 9.02
CA SER A 132 -0.27 2.44 10.31
C SER A 132 -1.05 3.05 11.47
N MET A 133 -1.55 4.28 11.32
CA MET A 133 -2.38 4.94 12.34
C MET A 133 -3.77 4.31 12.44
N ALA A 134 -4.38 3.89 11.32
CA ALA A 134 -5.65 3.17 11.35
C ALA A 134 -5.55 1.84 12.12
N VAL A 135 -4.46 1.08 11.94
CA VAL A 135 -4.19 -0.15 12.70
C VAL A 135 -4.03 0.14 14.19
N LEU A 136 -3.34 1.25 14.56
CA LEU A 136 -3.16 1.65 15.95
C LEU A 136 -4.49 2.02 16.62
N GLU A 137 -5.31 2.83 15.95
CA GLU A 137 -6.65 3.20 16.42
C GLU A 137 -7.56 1.97 16.61
N MET A 138 -7.49 1.01 15.69
CA MET A 138 -8.22 -0.26 15.84
C MET A 138 -7.71 -1.09 17.02
N ALA A 139 -6.39 -1.12 17.24
CA ALA A 139 -5.81 -1.82 18.38
C ALA A 139 -6.29 -1.22 19.70
N GLU A 140 -6.30 0.11 19.84
CA GLU A 140 -6.83 0.82 21.00
C GLU A 140 -8.34 0.57 21.16
N TYR A 141 -9.11 0.72 20.08
CA TYR A 141 -10.55 0.46 20.08
C TYR A 141 -10.87 -0.93 20.63
N PHE A 142 -10.29 -1.98 20.07
CA PHE A 142 -10.57 -3.34 20.55
C PHE A 142 -10.02 -3.61 21.95
N ALA A 143 -8.88 -3.01 22.32
CA ALA A 143 -8.32 -3.16 23.66
C ALA A 143 -9.22 -2.53 24.75
N THR A 144 -9.97 -1.50 24.43
CA THR A 144 -10.86 -0.81 25.37
C THR A 144 -12.27 -1.42 25.46
N GLN A 145 -12.68 -2.29 24.51
CA GLN A 145 -13.98 -2.94 24.54
C GLN A 145 -14.14 -3.86 25.77
N LYS A 146 -15.30 -3.83 26.41
CA LYS A 146 -15.63 -4.74 27.53
C LYS A 146 -15.73 -6.20 27.09
N VAL A 147 -16.26 -6.42 25.89
CA VAL A 147 -16.38 -7.76 25.28
C VAL A 147 -15.41 -7.84 24.10
N LYS A 148 -14.43 -8.72 24.22
CA LYS A 148 -13.46 -8.97 23.16
C LYS A 148 -14.06 -9.88 22.08
N PRO A 149 -13.59 -9.81 20.84
CA PRO A 149 -13.92 -10.80 19.82
C PRO A 149 -13.61 -12.22 20.30
N LYS A 150 -14.32 -13.21 19.77
CA LYS A 150 -14.11 -14.62 20.12
C LYS A 150 -12.72 -15.11 19.68
N ARG A 151 -12.29 -14.78 18.44
CA ARG A 151 -10.93 -15.01 17.96
C ARG A 151 -9.98 -13.94 18.46
N SER A 152 -8.72 -14.27 18.54
CA SER A 152 -7.65 -13.32 18.80
C SER A 152 -7.43 -12.39 17.59
N LEU A 153 -7.03 -11.15 17.86
CA LEU A 153 -6.61 -10.21 16.82
C LEU A 153 -5.10 -10.01 16.89
N LEU A 154 -4.46 -10.02 15.72
CA LEU A 154 -3.06 -9.64 15.53
C LEU A 154 -3.01 -8.29 14.83
N PHE A 155 -2.39 -7.30 15.44
CA PHE A 155 -2.09 -6.01 14.82
C PHE A 155 -0.63 -6.04 14.44
N VAL A 156 -0.33 -5.84 13.15
CA VAL A 156 1.03 -6.03 12.65
C VAL A 156 1.46 -4.80 11.85
N TRP A 157 2.57 -4.20 12.24
CA TRP A 157 3.25 -3.16 11.47
C TRP A 157 4.47 -3.79 10.83
N HIS A 158 4.42 -3.95 9.52
CA HIS A 158 5.51 -4.53 8.75
C HIS A 158 6.60 -3.49 8.48
N ALA A 159 7.85 -3.93 8.43
CA ALA A 159 8.99 -3.10 8.11
C ALA A 159 9.60 -3.51 6.78
N GLY A 160 10.01 -2.55 5.95
CA GLY A 160 10.68 -2.83 4.68
C GLY A 160 9.74 -3.27 3.57
N GLU A 161 8.49 -2.81 3.58
CA GLU A 161 7.54 -2.96 2.48
C GLU A 161 8.12 -2.35 1.21
N GLU A 162 8.58 -1.10 1.29
CA GLU A 162 9.20 -0.30 0.23
C GLU A 162 10.51 -0.90 -0.34
N LYS A 163 11.03 -1.91 0.30
CA LYS A 163 12.24 -2.64 -0.12
C LYS A 163 11.92 -4.02 -0.70
N GLY A 164 10.64 -4.32 -0.89
CA GLY A 164 10.16 -5.56 -1.49
C GLY A 164 9.52 -6.50 -0.47
N LEU A 165 8.62 -5.99 0.37
CA LEU A 165 7.76 -6.75 1.29
C LEU A 165 8.55 -7.53 2.35
N TRP A 166 9.74 -7.05 2.76
CA TRP A 166 10.66 -7.84 3.60
C TRP A 166 10.05 -8.21 4.95
N GLY A 167 9.32 -7.29 5.56
CA GLY A 167 8.73 -7.51 6.88
C GLY A 167 7.60 -8.53 6.85
N SER A 168 6.68 -8.41 5.93
CA SER A 168 5.57 -9.35 5.77
C SER A 168 6.03 -10.72 5.28
N ALA A 169 7.05 -10.77 4.39
CA ALA A 169 7.69 -12.02 3.99
C ALA A 169 8.28 -12.74 5.23
N HIS A 170 9.10 -12.02 6.02
CA HIS A 170 9.67 -12.60 7.24
C HIS A 170 8.58 -13.02 8.24
N PHE A 171 7.56 -12.18 8.45
CA PHE A 171 6.46 -12.49 9.37
C PHE A 171 5.72 -13.76 8.96
N THR A 172 5.41 -13.93 7.68
CA THR A 172 4.66 -15.09 7.21
C THR A 172 5.51 -16.36 7.08
N GLU A 173 6.81 -16.22 6.91
CA GLU A 173 7.75 -17.35 6.95
C GLU A 173 8.05 -17.80 8.38
N HIS A 174 8.11 -16.88 9.33
CA HIS A 174 8.45 -17.09 10.75
C HIS A 174 7.39 -16.47 11.68
N PRO A 175 6.11 -16.86 11.57
CA PRO A 175 5.06 -16.19 12.32
C PRO A 175 5.14 -16.52 13.82
N PRO A 176 4.81 -15.54 14.69
CA PRO A 176 4.82 -15.76 16.15
C PRO A 176 3.67 -16.64 16.64
N VAL A 177 2.73 -17.00 15.77
CA VAL A 177 1.60 -17.88 16.00
C VAL A 177 1.55 -18.93 14.88
N PRO A 178 0.89 -20.09 15.05
CA PRO A 178 0.75 -21.06 13.96
C PRO A 178 0.13 -20.40 12.73
N ARG A 179 0.83 -20.43 11.58
CA ARG A 179 0.38 -19.79 10.35
C ARG A 179 -1.01 -20.23 9.93
N ASP A 180 -1.31 -21.52 10.01
CA ASP A 180 -2.61 -22.08 9.63
C ASP A 180 -3.74 -21.64 10.56
N SER A 181 -3.43 -21.02 11.70
CA SER A 181 -4.38 -20.44 12.62
C SER A 181 -4.76 -19.00 12.26
N ILE A 182 -4.05 -18.35 11.34
CA ILE A 182 -4.45 -17.05 10.79
C ILE A 182 -5.57 -17.29 9.79
N VAL A 183 -6.77 -16.83 10.11
CA VAL A 183 -7.98 -17.13 9.33
C VAL A 183 -8.24 -16.14 8.20
N ALA A 184 -7.76 -14.92 8.34
CA ALA A 184 -7.79 -13.85 7.34
C ALA A 184 -6.79 -12.76 7.69
N GLN A 185 -6.40 -11.96 6.69
CA GLN A 185 -5.61 -10.74 6.87
C GLN A 185 -6.29 -9.56 6.20
N LEU A 186 -6.37 -8.45 6.91
CA LEU A 186 -6.90 -7.17 6.47
C LEU A 186 -5.73 -6.20 6.37
N ASN A 187 -5.39 -5.77 5.16
CA ASN A 187 -4.28 -4.86 4.87
C ASN A 187 -4.78 -3.46 4.64
N LEU A 188 -4.19 -2.49 5.29
CA LEU A 188 -4.45 -1.07 5.06
C LEU A 188 -3.15 -0.43 4.59
N ASP A 189 -3.19 0.16 3.41
CA ASP A 189 -2.04 0.83 2.82
C ASP A 189 -2.59 1.93 1.90
N MET A 190 -2.25 3.18 2.23
CA MET A 190 -2.79 4.38 1.58
C MET A 190 -4.32 4.50 1.71
N VAL A 191 -4.82 4.79 2.89
CA VAL A 191 -6.27 4.91 3.19
C VAL A 191 -6.70 6.34 3.58
N GLY A 192 -5.81 7.30 3.44
CA GLY A 192 -6.01 8.70 3.86
C GLY A 192 -6.26 9.69 2.72
N ARG A 193 -6.43 9.25 1.47
CA ARG A 193 -6.65 10.10 0.29
C ARG A 193 -7.87 9.60 -0.50
N GLY A 194 -7.85 9.72 -1.83
CA GLY A 194 -8.89 9.20 -2.71
C GLY A 194 -10.00 10.20 -3.03
N SER A 195 -9.68 11.49 -3.05
CA SER A 195 -10.61 12.53 -3.47
C SER A 195 -10.95 12.45 -4.97
N ALA A 196 -12.00 13.14 -5.41
CA ALA A 196 -12.37 13.21 -6.84
C ALA A 196 -11.28 13.85 -7.73
N THR A 197 -10.33 14.57 -7.14
CA THR A 197 -9.18 15.15 -7.85
C THR A 197 -7.98 14.23 -7.94
N ASP A 198 -7.93 13.18 -7.13
CA ASP A 198 -6.83 12.23 -7.15
C ASP A 198 -6.97 11.24 -8.30
N GLN A 199 -5.87 10.98 -9.02
CA GLN A 199 -5.77 9.87 -9.94
C GLN A 199 -5.44 8.62 -9.14
N THR A 200 -6.47 7.82 -8.83
CA THR A 200 -6.37 6.68 -7.91
C THR A 200 -5.81 5.41 -8.55
N GLY A 201 -5.66 5.40 -9.86
CA GLY A 201 -5.12 4.30 -10.64
C GLY A 201 -5.52 4.36 -12.10
N MET A 202 -5.32 3.23 -12.77
CA MET A 202 -5.80 3.01 -14.14
C MET A 202 -6.43 1.62 -14.21
N SER A 203 -7.56 1.48 -14.91
CA SER A 203 -8.11 0.16 -15.19
C SER A 203 -7.24 -0.63 -16.17
N ALA A 204 -7.45 -1.93 -16.29
CA ALA A 204 -6.65 -2.80 -17.15
C ALA A 204 -6.69 -2.41 -18.64
N ASP A 205 -7.75 -1.72 -19.08
CA ASP A 205 -7.91 -1.17 -20.44
C ASP A 205 -7.37 0.26 -20.60
N GLY A 206 -6.70 0.79 -19.56
CA GLY A 206 -6.02 2.09 -19.60
C GLY A 206 -6.92 3.30 -19.30
N LYS A 207 -8.12 3.09 -18.77
CA LYS A 207 -8.99 4.18 -18.33
C LYS A 207 -8.52 4.69 -16.97
N GLU A 208 -8.38 6.00 -16.82
CA GLU A 208 -8.04 6.65 -15.56
C GLU A 208 -9.15 6.46 -14.53
N LEU A 209 -8.76 6.09 -13.31
CA LEU A 209 -9.63 5.97 -12.16
C LEU A 209 -9.52 7.21 -11.29
N ARG A 210 -10.64 7.62 -10.72
CA ARG A 210 -10.75 8.79 -9.84
C ARG A 210 -11.44 8.42 -8.55
N GLY A 211 -11.02 9.05 -7.47
CA GLY A 211 -11.66 8.90 -6.18
C GLY A 211 -13.02 9.60 -6.08
N GLY A 212 -13.50 9.70 -4.87
CA GLY A 212 -14.76 10.33 -4.50
C GLY A 212 -15.05 10.17 -3.00
N PRO A 213 -16.09 10.82 -2.48
CA PRO A 213 -16.37 10.84 -1.04
C PRO A 213 -16.65 9.45 -0.43
N ASP A 214 -17.13 8.51 -1.24
CA ASP A 214 -17.44 7.14 -0.80
C ASP A 214 -16.52 6.10 -1.48
N TYR A 215 -15.42 6.55 -2.10
CA TYR A 215 -14.52 5.70 -2.86
C TYR A 215 -13.61 4.86 -1.95
N LEU A 216 -13.46 3.57 -2.30
CA LEU A 216 -12.47 2.68 -1.68
C LEU A 216 -12.14 1.54 -2.66
N GLN A 217 -10.87 1.32 -2.94
CA GLN A 217 -10.41 0.16 -3.72
C GLN A 217 -10.28 -1.06 -2.83
N LEU A 218 -10.66 -2.22 -3.37
CA LEU A 218 -10.45 -3.51 -2.75
C LEU A 218 -9.62 -4.41 -3.67
N VAL A 219 -8.54 -4.96 -3.13
CA VAL A 219 -7.67 -5.87 -3.86
C VAL A 219 -7.59 -7.20 -3.11
N GLY A 220 -7.75 -8.31 -3.82
CA GLY A 220 -7.62 -9.66 -3.30
C GLY A 220 -8.81 -10.22 -2.52
N SER A 221 -9.84 -9.41 -2.23
CA SER A 221 -10.93 -9.77 -1.33
C SER A 221 -11.70 -11.04 -1.70
N ARG A 222 -11.72 -11.41 -3.00
CA ARG A 222 -12.41 -12.60 -3.52
C ARG A 222 -11.47 -13.62 -4.17
N ARG A 223 -10.14 -13.37 -4.20
CA ARG A 223 -9.20 -14.23 -4.92
C ARG A 223 -9.02 -15.59 -4.27
N LEU A 224 -8.93 -15.64 -2.94
CA LEU A 224 -8.78 -16.88 -2.18
C LEU A 224 -10.06 -17.32 -1.49
N SER A 225 -10.99 -16.40 -1.24
CA SER A 225 -12.22 -16.67 -0.50
C SER A 225 -13.36 -15.79 -0.99
N THR A 226 -14.31 -16.39 -1.71
CA THR A 226 -15.56 -15.72 -2.08
C THR A 226 -16.31 -15.27 -0.82
N GLU A 227 -16.30 -16.09 0.22
CA GLU A 227 -16.97 -15.82 1.48
C GLU A 227 -16.41 -14.59 2.21
N LEU A 228 -15.08 -14.33 2.14
CA LEU A 228 -14.49 -13.12 2.69
C LEU A 228 -14.99 -11.87 1.94
N GLY A 229 -15.00 -11.90 0.61
CA GLY A 229 -15.52 -10.79 -0.20
C GLY A 229 -16.99 -10.50 0.08
N ASP A 230 -17.83 -11.53 0.18
CA ASP A 230 -19.24 -11.39 0.55
C ASP A 230 -19.42 -10.82 1.96
N LEU A 231 -18.55 -11.18 2.89
CA LEU A 231 -18.54 -10.62 4.24
C LEU A 231 -18.24 -9.12 4.21
N VAL A 232 -17.21 -8.72 3.48
CA VAL A 232 -16.81 -7.30 3.35
C VAL A 232 -17.96 -6.46 2.80
N GLU A 233 -18.61 -6.90 1.72
CA GLU A 233 -19.75 -6.19 1.14
C GLU A 233 -20.97 -6.17 2.05
N ARG A 234 -21.24 -7.28 2.73
CA ARG A 234 -22.35 -7.35 3.70
C ARG A 234 -22.13 -6.42 4.90
N VAL A 235 -20.91 -6.31 5.40
CA VAL A 235 -20.59 -5.38 6.49
C VAL A 235 -20.74 -3.93 5.99
N ASN A 236 -20.25 -3.61 4.82
CA ASN A 236 -20.38 -2.26 4.23
C ASN A 236 -21.86 -1.82 4.18
N THR A 237 -22.73 -2.65 3.64
CA THR A 237 -24.14 -2.33 3.48
C THR A 237 -24.92 -2.46 4.80
N GLY A 238 -24.72 -3.53 5.55
CA GLY A 238 -25.45 -3.84 6.78
C GLY A 238 -25.14 -2.87 7.93
N LYS A 239 -23.92 -2.35 8.00
CA LYS A 239 -23.50 -1.34 8.97
C LYS A 239 -23.60 0.10 8.43
N LYS A 240 -24.09 0.27 7.21
CA LYS A 240 -24.31 1.57 6.55
C LYS A 240 -23.02 2.40 6.40
N HIS A 241 -21.90 1.75 6.15
CA HIS A 241 -20.66 2.47 5.78
C HIS A 241 -20.80 3.12 4.41
N ASN A 242 -21.53 2.45 3.49
CA ASN A 242 -21.93 2.94 2.17
C ASN A 242 -20.75 3.34 1.28
N PHE A 243 -19.62 2.63 1.37
CA PHE A 243 -18.54 2.80 0.41
C PHE A 243 -18.93 2.24 -0.95
N SER A 244 -18.50 2.94 -1.99
CA SER A 244 -18.49 2.45 -3.37
C SER A 244 -17.17 1.73 -3.61
N PHE A 245 -17.20 0.40 -3.59
CA PHE A 245 -16.00 -0.40 -3.79
C PHE A 245 -15.60 -0.44 -5.26
N ASP A 246 -14.31 -0.16 -5.53
CA ASP A 246 -13.69 -0.27 -6.84
C ASP A 246 -12.76 -1.49 -6.87
N TYR A 247 -13.01 -2.38 -7.82
CA TYR A 247 -12.24 -3.61 -8.06
C TYR A 247 -11.40 -3.53 -9.34
N ALA A 248 -11.36 -2.38 -10.02
CA ALA A 248 -10.69 -2.26 -11.31
C ALA A 248 -9.20 -2.63 -11.22
N MET A 249 -8.55 -2.25 -10.14
CA MET A 249 -7.14 -2.57 -9.89
C MET A 249 -6.91 -4.04 -9.50
N ASP A 250 -7.94 -4.78 -9.11
CA ASP A 250 -7.89 -6.23 -8.80
C ASP A 250 -8.19 -7.13 -10.02
N ALA A 251 -8.35 -6.57 -11.22
CA ALA A 251 -8.60 -7.34 -12.43
C ALA A 251 -7.45 -8.34 -12.70
N ASN A 252 -7.80 -9.57 -13.12
CA ASN A 252 -6.81 -10.58 -13.47
C ASN A 252 -5.94 -10.11 -14.65
N GLY A 253 -4.63 -10.25 -14.51
CA GLY A 253 -3.67 -9.81 -15.52
C GLY A 253 -3.50 -8.30 -15.62
N HIS A 254 -3.90 -7.56 -14.59
CA HIS A 254 -3.74 -6.11 -14.55
C HIS A 254 -2.25 -5.72 -14.68
N PRO A 255 -1.88 -4.81 -15.61
CA PRO A 255 -0.46 -4.50 -15.91
C PRO A 255 0.30 -3.91 -14.73
N MET A 256 -0.37 -3.22 -13.81
CA MET A 256 0.26 -2.66 -12.62
C MET A 256 0.52 -3.68 -11.51
N ASN A 257 -0.04 -4.88 -11.60
CA ASN A 257 0.19 -5.96 -10.65
C ASN A 257 -0.04 -5.57 -9.16
N ILE A 258 -1.06 -4.79 -8.87
CA ILE A 258 -1.30 -4.23 -7.53
C ILE A 258 -1.48 -5.31 -6.46
N TYR A 259 -2.09 -6.44 -6.82
CA TYR A 259 -2.20 -7.60 -5.92
C TYR A 259 -0.85 -8.10 -5.38
N CYS A 260 0.25 -7.81 -6.10
CA CYS A 260 1.60 -8.24 -5.75
C CYS A 260 2.42 -7.15 -5.03
N ARG A 261 1.84 -5.96 -4.74
CA ARG A 261 2.62 -4.78 -4.41
C ARG A 261 2.45 -4.28 -2.98
N SER A 262 1.71 -4.98 -2.12
CA SER A 262 1.64 -4.65 -0.71
C SER A 262 1.64 -5.92 0.15
N ASP A 263 1.76 -5.77 1.44
CA ASP A 263 2.02 -6.81 2.44
C ASP A 263 0.99 -7.97 2.45
N HIS A 264 -0.26 -7.71 2.00
CA HIS A 264 -1.28 -8.76 1.89
C HIS A 264 -0.85 -9.93 1.00
N TYR A 265 0.00 -9.67 -0.01
CA TYR A 265 0.47 -10.72 -0.90
C TYR A 265 1.25 -11.81 -0.16
N GLU A 266 2.06 -11.43 0.82
CA GLU A 266 2.86 -12.37 1.58
C GLU A 266 2.02 -13.34 2.41
N TYR A 267 0.83 -12.92 2.87
CA TYR A 267 -0.15 -13.82 3.48
C TYR A 267 -0.90 -14.65 2.44
N ALA A 268 -1.29 -14.02 1.34
CA ALA A 268 -2.03 -14.69 0.27
C ALA A 268 -1.26 -15.86 -0.33
N LYS A 269 0.07 -15.75 -0.52
CA LYS A 269 0.91 -16.85 -1.03
C LYS A 269 0.88 -18.10 -0.16
N TRP A 270 0.54 -17.96 1.13
CA TRP A 270 0.31 -19.07 2.05
C TRP A 270 -1.16 -19.49 2.12
N ASN A 271 -1.98 -19.03 1.19
CA ASN A 271 -3.41 -19.32 1.10
C ASN A 271 -4.23 -18.80 2.30
N ILE A 272 -3.77 -17.74 2.93
CA ILE A 272 -4.55 -17.00 3.92
C ILE A 272 -5.43 -16.01 3.14
N PRO A 273 -6.77 -16.04 3.31
CA PRO A 273 -7.65 -15.06 2.68
C PRO A 273 -7.29 -13.63 3.08
N VAL A 274 -7.24 -12.73 2.11
CA VAL A 274 -6.79 -11.34 2.32
C VAL A 274 -7.80 -10.36 1.75
N THR A 275 -7.84 -9.16 2.31
CA THR A 275 -8.42 -7.98 1.68
C THR A 275 -7.48 -6.81 1.89
N PHE A 276 -7.03 -6.23 0.80
CA PHE A 276 -6.25 -5.00 0.81
C PHE A 276 -7.19 -3.82 0.53
N PHE A 277 -7.24 -2.88 1.47
CA PHE A 277 -8.00 -1.64 1.42
C PHE A 277 -7.06 -0.50 1.10
N THR A 278 -7.38 0.25 0.06
CA THR A 278 -6.59 1.42 -0.35
C THR A 278 -7.48 2.46 -1.02
N THR A 279 -7.08 3.71 -0.94
CA THR A 279 -7.69 4.79 -1.74
C THR A 279 -6.97 5.00 -3.07
N GLY A 280 -5.93 4.21 -3.32
CA GLY A 280 -5.15 4.24 -4.54
C GLY A 280 -4.17 5.40 -4.62
N GLY A 281 -3.65 5.65 -5.81
CA GLY A 281 -2.61 6.66 -6.06
C GLY A 281 -3.09 8.10 -5.93
N HIS A 282 -2.13 9.01 -5.84
CA HIS A 282 -2.31 10.46 -5.85
C HIS A 282 -1.00 11.16 -6.24
N SER A 283 -1.03 12.47 -6.48
CA SER A 283 0.14 13.22 -6.97
C SER A 283 1.31 13.30 -5.98
N ALA A 284 1.09 12.97 -4.72
CA ALA A 284 2.14 12.95 -3.69
C ALA A 284 2.70 11.54 -3.42
N TYR A 285 2.22 10.48 -4.09
CA TYR A 285 2.70 9.11 -3.92
C TYR A 285 4.20 9.02 -4.17
N HIS A 286 4.97 8.55 -3.16
CA HIS A 286 6.44 8.50 -3.12
C HIS A 286 7.11 9.86 -3.39
N GLN A 287 6.50 10.93 -2.86
CA GLN A 287 7.02 12.31 -3.00
C GLN A 287 7.17 12.97 -1.64
N LEU A 288 8.00 14.03 -1.59
CA LEU A 288 8.18 14.86 -0.39
C LEU A 288 6.87 15.49 0.13
N THR A 289 5.88 15.54 -0.75
CA THR A 289 4.59 16.19 -0.53
C THR A 289 3.51 15.24 0.00
N ASP A 290 3.86 14.01 0.33
CA ASP A 290 2.98 13.12 1.07
C ASP A 290 3.04 13.44 2.57
N GLU A 291 2.23 14.42 2.96
CA GLU A 291 2.30 15.06 4.28
C GLU A 291 0.95 15.04 5.01
N PRO A 292 0.95 15.07 6.35
CA PRO A 292 -0.26 14.94 7.18
C PRO A 292 -1.35 15.97 6.90
N GLN A 293 -1.00 17.18 6.46
CA GLN A 293 -1.99 18.24 6.15
C GLN A 293 -2.86 17.93 4.92
N TYR A 294 -2.48 16.95 4.11
CA TYR A 294 -3.22 16.54 2.92
C TYR A 294 -4.06 15.28 3.12
N ILE A 295 -4.05 14.71 4.31
CA ILE A 295 -4.89 13.55 4.66
C ILE A 295 -6.34 13.97 4.84
N ASP A 296 -7.26 13.23 4.22
CA ASP A 296 -8.69 13.30 4.48
C ASP A 296 -9.04 12.46 5.71
N TYR A 297 -8.82 13.03 6.89
CA TYR A 297 -9.08 12.36 8.16
C TYR A 297 -10.52 11.84 8.32
N PRO A 298 -11.57 12.55 7.88
CA PRO A 298 -12.94 12.03 7.87
C PRO A 298 -13.10 10.76 7.03
N HIS A 299 -12.51 10.73 5.83
CA HIS A 299 -12.54 9.55 4.97
C HIS A 299 -11.78 8.39 5.59
N MET A 300 -10.54 8.62 6.02
CA MET A 300 -9.70 7.65 6.73
C MET A 300 -10.39 7.06 7.96
N GLN A 301 -11.08 7.88 8.75
CA GLN A 301 -11.86 7.41 9.91
C GLN A 301 -12.99 6.45 9.48
N ARG A 302 -13.69 6.75 8.37
CA ARG A 302 -14.73 5.86 7.84
C ARG A 302 -14.17 4.53 7.39
N VAL A 303 -13.02 4.52 6.69
CA VAL A 303 -12.33 3.29 6.27
C VAL A 303 -11.92 2.48 7.50
N THR A 304 -11.31 3.13 8.50
CA THR A 304 -10.90 2.48 9.74
C THR A 304 -12.08 1.81 10.45
N ARG A 305 -13.23 2.47 10.52
CA ARG A 305 -14.46 1.91 11.11
C ARG A 305 -14.99 0.71 10.32
N LEU A 306 -14.99 0.79 9.00
CA LEU A 306 -15.38 -0.33 8.15
C LEU A 306 -14.50 -1.55 8.42
N VAL A 307 -13.19 -1.37 8.42
CA VAL A 307 -12.23 -2.48 8.65
C VAL A 307 -12.35 -3.03 10.07
N ALA A 308 -12.58 -2.17 11.08
CA ALA A 308 -12.86 -2.62 12.45
C ALA A 308 -14.13 -3.49 12.53
N ASP A 309 -15.20 -3.11 11.86
CA ASP A 309 -16.44 -3.90 11.82
C ASP A 309 -16.24 -5.24 11.08
N ILE A 310 -15.45 -5.27 10.00
CA ILE A 310 -15.06 -6.49 9.29
C ILE A 310 -14.23 -7.41 10.22
N ALA A 311 -13.25 -6.84 10.93
CA ALA A 311 -12.43 -7.58 11.88
C ALA A 311 -13.28 -8.17 13.04
N ALA A 312 -14.22 -7.39 13.55
CA ALA A 312 -15.16 -7.85 14.58
C ALA A 312 -16.05 -9.01 14.09
N GLU A 313 -16.57 -8.93 12.87
CA GLU A 313 -17.38 -9.97 12.25
C GLU A 313 -16.56 -11.26 12.05
N LEU A 314 -15.33 -11.15 11.50
CA LEU A 314 -14.39 -12.26 11.36
C LEU A 314 -14.00 -12.86 12.73
N GLY A 315 -13.81 -12.00 13.71
CA GLY A 315 -13.48 -12.39 15.08
C GLY A 315 -14.60 -13.15 15.79
N ASN A 316 -15.86 -12.89 15.44
CA ASN A 316 -17.02 -13.44 16.17
C ASN A 316 -17.75 -14.59 15.46
N ARG A 317 -17.57 -14.77 14.16
CA ARG A 317 -18.25 -15.83 13.42
C ARG A 317 -17.77 -17.24 13.83
N ALA A 318 -18.63 -18.23 13.69
CA ALA A 318 -18.33 -19.61 14.08
C ALA A 318 -17.22 -20.21 13.20
N ASN A 319 -17.39 -20.12 11.88
CA ASN A 319 -16.46 -20.72 10.92
C ASN A 319 -15.46 -19.69 10.37
N ARG A 320 -14.25 -20.13 10.06
CA ARG A 320 -13.30 -19.34 9.28
C ARG A 320 -13.78 -19.19 7.82
N PRO A 321 -13.39 -18.11 7.09
CA PRO A 321 -13.70 -18.03 5.67
C PRO A 321 -13.14 -19.24 4.92
N ALA A 322 -13.95 -19.82 4.04
CA ALA A 322 -13.52 -20.93 3.22
C ALA A 322 -12.50 -20.46 2.17
N VAL A 323 -11.46 -21.26 1.93
CA VAL A 323 -10.51 -21.04 0.84
C VAL A 323 -11.03 -21.82 -0.38
N ASP A 324 -11.84 -21.18 -1.20
CA ASP A 324 -12.48 -21.73 -2.39
C ASP A 324 -11.86 -21.24 -3.70
N GLY A 325 -10.98 -20.25 -3.63
CA GLY A 325 -10.24 -19.73 -4.77
C GLY A 325 -9.03 -20.57 -5.15
N LYS A 326 -8.37 -20.17 -6.23
CA LYS A 326 -7.15 -20.83 -6.70
C LYS A 326 -6.02 -20.66 -5.68
N LYS A 327 -5.56 -21.76 -5.12
CA LYS A 327 -4.41 -21.77 -4.20
C LYS A 327 -3.14 -21.31 -4.89
N MET A 328 -2.34 -20.56 -4.17
CA MET A 328 -1.04 -20.05 -4.61
C MET A 328 0.09 -21.01 -4.27
N ASP A 329 1.16 -20.96 -5.06
CA ASP A 329 2.43 -21.60 -4.72
C ASP A 329 3.29 -20.60 -3.93
N PRO A 330 3.63 -20.88 -2.66
CA PRO A 330 4.45 -19.98 -1.85
C PRO A 330 5.85 -19.69 -2.40
N ARG A 331 6.35 -20.54 -3.31
CA ARG A 331 7.63 -20.36 -3.99
C ARG A 331 7.49 -19.81 -5.41
N GLY A 332 6.27 -19.64 -5.88
CA GLY A 332 5.98 -19.08 -7.19
C GLY A 332 6.19 -17.56 -7.24
N SER A 333 6.48 -17.04 -8.41
CA SER A 333 6.42 -15.59 -8.63
C SER A 333 4.97 -15.10 -8.57
N CYS A 334 4.77 -13.91 -7.99
CA CYS A 334 3.46 -13.29 -8.00
C CYS A 334 2.99 -13.02 -9.45
N LYS A 335 1.74 -13.31 -9.71
CA LYS A 335 1.01 -12.93 -10.92
C LYS A 335 -0.41 -12.58 -10.54
N GLN A 336 -0.79 -11.38 -10.91
CA GLN A 336 -2.16 -10.89 -10.71
C GLN A 336 -3.13 -11.50 -11.71
#